data_228f9754f18f907004b10f66fcb3515d
#
_entry.id   228f9754f18f907004b10f66fcb3515d
#
_cell.length_a   1.000
_cell.length_b   1.000
_cell.length_c   1.000
_cell.angle_alpha   90.00
_cell.angle_beta   90.00
_cell.angle_gamma   90.00
#
_symmetry.space_group_name_H-M   'P 1'
#
loop_
_entity.id
_entity.type
_entity.pdbx_description
1 polymer ?
#
loop_
_entity_poly.entity_id
_entity_poly.type
_entity_poly.pdbx_seq_one_letter_code
_entity_poly.pdbx_strand_id
1 'polypeptide(L)'
;MCTTLLSQKINDPKEKEALLTLNQLADYFIDLQQRYHFVQQLDTLKRIYIRLAQRLSISFWSEPLSGLQLLGVLETRNLDFKRIILIGANEGILPADHTANTLIPYSLKHLFHLPTHIEKDAVYANHFYRLLQRAEEVFILYSSQTNTSSKGEPSRFVMQLKSELIPRYPNIHLDEVLLSTPNHTPPPQPTDSFEKNEWVLHRLDEIAEKGFSASALNTFRSCPKRYYYENVLSIREQDQLEEDIDSSEFGTLVHKVLETIYRNHIDNKPPLSIEALKNYRSDIDNLIDRIFTENLGGLSQQGWNYVQKEMAKSQVVNMLNHDIKELESGGTIVIKGLEKELNSTLTIQIGNQKKQVHIKGFIDRIEYHNGTLRIIDYKTGKVPESDLKLKNALLTSDNISDKLLQVLFYAWGYDGDKNDLTAGIYPLRSSSFNYLPAQIDTNADFIINQKSLEAFESVIKELIGNIMNPEIPFQANHDSVACPHCPFATACQMAKL
;
A
#
# COMPACT_ATOMS: atom_id res chain seq x y z
N MET A 1 13.56 29.75 2.60
CA MET A 1 12.07 29.63 2.68
C MET A 1 11.59 29.71 4.12
N CYS A 2 12.01 28.85 5.07
CA CYS A 2 11.61 28.96 6.48
C CYS A 2 12.00 30.29 7.11
N THR A 3 13.21 30.78 6.90
CA THR A 3 13.68 32.09 7.36
C THR A 3 12.86 33.26 6.82
N THR A 4 12.41 33.17 5.57
CA THR A 4 11.53 34.19 4.95
C THR A 4 10.13 34.17 5.55
N LEU A 5 9.60 32.98 5.89
CA LEU A 5 8.29 32.84 6.58
C LEU A 5 8.37 33.31 8.02
N LEU A 6 9.49 33.07 8.72
CA LEU A 6 9.72 33.58 10.09
C LEU A 6 9.81 35.11 10.16
N SER A 7 10.17 35.78 9.07
CA SER A 7 10.21 37.25 8.99
C SER A 7 8.82 37.87 8.77
N GLN A 8 7.80 37.08 8.39
CA GLN A 8 6.42 37.53 8.35
C GLN A 8 5.82 37.55 9.76
N LYS A 9 4.92 38.51 10.04
CA LYS A 9 4.20 38.57 11.32
C LYS A 9 3.25 37.37 11.45
N ILE A 10 3.76 36.28 12.01
CA ILE A 10 2.96 35.11 12.37
C ILE A 10 2.34 35.42 13.73
N ASN A 11 1.02 35.49 13.75
CA ASN A 11 0.26 35.84 14.97
C ASN A 11 0.00 34.61 15.85
N ASP A 12 0.03 33.39 15.28
CA ASP A 12 -0.15 32.16 16.07
C ASP A 12 1.17 31.68 16.67
N PRO A 13 1.28 31.62 18.00
CA PRO A 13 2.47 31.10 18.68
C PRO A 13 2.83 29.66 18.26
N LYS A 14 1.82 28.82 17.93
CA LYS A 14 2.00 27.43 17.52
C LYS A 14 2.67 27.34 16.15
N GLU A 15 2.21 28.14 15.20
CA GLU A 15 2.81 28.20 13.87
C GLU A 15 4.27 28.70 13.93
N LYS A 16 4.51 29.68 14.80
CA LYS A 16 5.87 30.23 15.02
C LYS A 16 6.81 29.15 15.56
N GLU A 17 6.39 28.38 16.57
CA GLU A 17 7.18 27.30 17.18
C GLU A 17 7.42 26.17 16.17
N ALA A 18 6.41 25.81 15.37
CA ALA A 18 6.54 24.83 14.31
C ALA A 18 7.60 25.25 13.27
N LEU A 19 7.57 26.51 12.83
CA LEU A 19 8.53 27.03 11.88
C LEU A 19 9.94 27.11 12.45
N LEU A 20 10.10 27.47 13.73
CA LEU A 20 11.40 27.47 14.41
C LEU A 20 11.97 26.04 14.47
N THR A 21 11.16 25.06 14.83
CA THR A 21 11.57 23.65 14.90
C THR A 21 11.98 23.12 13.51
N LEU A 22 11.22 23.44 12.46
CA LEU A 22 11.56 23.06 11.08
C LEU A 22 12.83 23.76 10.59
N ASN A 23 13.06 25.03 10.99
CA ASN A 23 14.30 25.72 10.66
C ASN A 23 15.51 25.08 11.33
N GLN A 24 15.40 24.72 12.61
CA GLN A 24 16.46 23.99 13.33
C GLN A 24 16.79 22.66 12.64
N LEU A 25 15.78 21.93 12.16
CA LEU A 25 15.99 20.71 11.39
C LEU A 25 16.74 20.99 10.08
N ALA A 26 16.38 22.07 9.36
CA ALA A 26 17.06 22.44 8.13
C ALA A 26 18.55 22.80 8.40
N ASP A 27 18.83 23.56 9.45
CA ASP A 27 20.19 23.91 9.86
C ASP A 27 21.02 22.67 10.22
N TYR A 28 20.40 21.71 10.92
CA TYR A 28 21.02 20.41 11.22
C TYR A 28 21.36 19.63 9.96
N PHE A 29 20.46 19.64 8.97
CA PHE A 29 20.72 19.01 7.68
C PHE A 29 21.86 19.63 6.89
N ILE A 30 21.93 20.97 6.90
CA ILE A 30 23.01 21.70 6.23
C ILE A 30 24.36 21.34 6.86
N ASP A 31 24.42 21.30 8.18
CA ASP A 31 25.63 20.91 8.91
C ASP A 31 26.06 19.47 8.60
N LEU A 32 25.10 18.51 8.64
CA LEU A 32 25.37 17.11 8.29
C LEU A 32 25.88 16.97 6.86
N GLN A 33 25.25 17.65 5.91
CA GLN A 33 25.64 17.58 4.50
C GLN A 33 27.03 18.18 4.27
N GLN A 34 27.35 19.27 4.97
CA GLN A 34 28.68 19.87 4.89
C GLN A 34 29.79 18.98 5.45
N ARG A 35 29.49 18.22 6.54
CA ARG A 35 30.49 17.35 7.18
C ARG A 35 30.68 16.02 6.45
N TYR A 36 29.61 15.42 5.94
CA TYR A 36 29.64 14.02 5.51
C TYR A 36 29.35 13.83 4.01
N HIS A 37 28.80 14.82 3.31
CA HIS A 37 28.43 14.76 1.87
C HIS A 37 27.65 13.50 1.46
N PHE A 38 26.81 12.97 2.39
CA PHE A 38 26.18 11.67 2.26
C PHE A 38 24.94 11.64 1.35
N VAL A 39 24.34 12.80 1.08
CA VAL A 39 23.17 12.92 0.21
C VAL A 39 23.56 13.56 -1.11
N GLN A 40 23.48 12.77 -2.17
CA GLN A 40 23.79 13.23 -3.53
C GLN A 40 22.52 13.47 -4.37
N GLN A 41 21.40 12.90 -3.97
CA GLN A 41 20.13 12.98 -4.69
C GLN A 41 19.08 13.78 -3.91
N LEU A 42 18.35 14.66 -4.62
CA LEU A 42 17.34 15.52 -4.01
C LEU A 42 16.18 14.72 -3.40
N ASP A 43 15.79 13.62 -4.03
CA ASP A 43 14.71 12.75 -3.51
C ASP A 43 15.10 12.08 -2.20
N THR A 44 16.32 11.61 -2.08
CA THR A 44 16.86 11.06 -0.83
C THR A 44 16.87 12.12 0.27
N LEU A 45 17.29 13.35 -0.04
CA LEU A 45 17.26 14.46 0.90
C LEU A 45 15.84 14.75 1.38
N LYS A 46 14.88 14.81 0.45
CA LYS A 46 13.47 15.04 0.74
C LYS A 46 12.90 13.95 1.68
N ARG A 47 13.15 12.69 1.37
CA ARG A 47 12.70 11.54 2.19
C ARG A 47 13.24 11.62 3.62
N ILE A 48 14.55 11.83 3.78
CA ILE A 48 15.19 11.93 5.10
C ILE A 48 14.65 13.15 5.87
N TYR A 49 14.52 14.31 5.20
CA TYR A 49 14.01 15.52 5.82
C TYR A 49 12.58 15.35 6.35
N ILE A 50 11.66 14.84 5.54
CA ILE A 50 10.27 14.60 5.93
C ILE A 50 10.20 13.60 7.09
N ARG A 51 10.98 12.53 7.04
CA ARG A 51 11.04 11.51 8.09
C ARG A 51 11.51 12.08 9.44
N LEU A 52 12.55 12.92 9.42
CA LEU A 52 13.01 13.58 10.65
C LEU A 52 11.98 14.60 11.13
N ALA A 53 11.34 15.34 10.22
CA ALA A 53 10.27 16.27 10.56
C ALA A 53 9.08 15.58 11.25
N GLN A 54 8.71 14.38 10.81
CA GLN A 54 7.62 13.59 11.43
C GLN A 54 7.96 13.12 12.87
N ARG A 55 9.23 12.99 13.20
CA ARG A 55 9.69 12.61 14.57
C ARG A 55 9.81 13.80 15.51
N LEU A 56 9.71 15.01 14.98
CA LEU A 56 9.79 16.20 15.81
C LEU A 56 8.48 16.41 16.56
N SER A 57 8.57 16.70 17.83
CA SER A 57 7.46 17.10 18.68
C SER A 57 7.57 18.58 19.00
N ILE A 58 6.45 19.28 18.91
CA ILE A 58 6.37 20.67 19.32
C ILE A 58 5.77 20.70 20.71
N SER A 59 6.49 21.32 21.65
CA SER A 59 6.00 21.50 23.00
C SER A 59 4.94 22.60 23.02
N PHE A 60 3.73 22.26 23.36
CA PHE A 60 2.69 23.26 23.59
C PHE A 60 2.77 23.79 25.03
N TRP A 61 2.77 25.11 25.16
CA TRP A 61 2.57 25.72 26.46
C TRP A 61 1.12 25.48 26.86
N SER A 62 0.93 24.66 27.87
CA SER A 62 -0.35 24.52 28.57
C SER A 62 -0.17 24.97 30.02
N GLU A 63 -1.21 25.55 30.61
CA GLU A 63 -1.21 25.76 32.04
C GLU A 63 -1.33 24.40 32.73
N PRO A 64 -0.25 23.89 33.36
CA PRO A 64 -0.31 22.61 34.00
C PRO A 64 -1.25 22.69 35.20
N LEU A 65 -2.12 21.69 35.35
CA LEU A 65 -2.95 21.47 36.54
C LEU A 65 -4.11 22.47 36.78
N SER A 66 -4.49 23.28 35.81
CA SER A 66 -5.72 24.09 35.86
C SER A 66 -6.80 23.53 34.94
N GLY A 67 -8.05 23.48 35.42
CA GLY A 67 -9.20 22.99 34.65
C GLY A 67 -9.21 21.48 34.39
N LEU A 68 -9.89 21.08 33.30
CA LEU A 68 -9.99 19.68 32.89
C LEU A 68 -8.65 19.19 32.32
N GLN A 69 -8.14 18.11 32.87
CA GLN A 69 -6.91 17.46 32.42
C GLN A 69 -7.24 16.23 31.59
N LEU A 70 -6.71 16.13 30.37
CA LEU A 70 -6.79 14.96 29.50
C LEU A 70 -5.40 14.30 29.44
N LEU A 71 -5.27 13.13 30.07
CA LEU A 71 -3.98 12.47 30.29
C LEU A 71 -4.09 10.98 29.99
N GLY A 72 -3.01 10.37 29.50
CA GLY A 72 -2.87 8.92 29.51
C GLY A 72 -2.65 8.39 30.93
N VAL A 73 -3.04 7.15 31.21
CA VAL A 73 -2.90 6.55 32.55
C VAL A 73 -1.46 6.61 33.05
N LEU A 74 -0.47 6.42 32.19
CA LEU A 74 0.95 6.50 32.54
C LEU A 74 1.44 7.93 32.77
N GLU A 75 0.72 8.94 32.32
CA GLU A 75 1.07 10.36 32.47
C GLU A 75 0.54 10.93 33.80
N THR A 76 -0.37 10.23 34.47
CA THR A 76 -0.96 10.64 35.75
C THR A 76 -0.04 10.50 36.94
N ARG A 77 1.26 10.27 36.72
CA ARG A 77 2.26 10.02 37.77
C ARG A 77 2.26 11.11 38.85
N ASN A 78 2.05 10.71 40.09
CA ASN A 78 2.05 11.60 41.27
C ASN A 78 1.00 12.73 41.23
N LEU A 79 -0.02 12.62 40.36
CA LEU A 79 -1.12 13.53 40.33
C LEU A 79 -2.31 12.92 41.07
N ASP A 80 -3.01 13.75 41.85
CA ASP A 80 -4.22 13.38 42.58
C ASP A 80 -5.39 14.20 41.99
N PHE A 81 -6.52 13.53 41.76
CA PHE A 81 -7.73 14.15 41.22
C PHE A 81 -8.93 13.79 42.10
N LYS A 82 -9.82 14.76 42.33
CA LYS A 82 -11.07 14.51 43.06
C LYS A 82 -12.05 13.70 42.23
N ARG A 83 -12.16 14.01 40.95
CA ARG A 83 -13.04 13.33 40.02
C ARG A 83 -12.24 12.78 38.84
N ILE A 84 -12.47 11.52 38.50
CA ILE A 84 -11.79 10.82 37.42
C ILE A 84 -12.80 10.23 36.49
N ILE A 85 -12.58 10.43 35.18
CA ILE A 85 -13.31 9.76 34.11
C ILE A 85 -12.31 8.96 33.29
N LEU A 86 -12.33 7.62 33.45
CA LEU A 86 -11.47 6.70 32.77
C LEU A 86 -12.22 6.12 31.55
N ILE A 87 -11.70 6.34 30.35
CA ILE A 87 -12.31 5.92 29.10
C ILE A 87 -11.51 4.77 28.49
N GLY A 88 -12.19 3.78 27.93
CA GLY A 88 -11.53 2.66 27.25
C GLY A 88 -10.94 1.63 28.19
N ALA A 89 -11.60 1.40 29.34
CA ALA A 89 -11.17 0.40 30.33
C ALA A 89 -11.50 -1.05 29.90
N ASN A 90 -11.14 -1.40 28.66
CA ASN A 90 -11.29 -2.75 28.10
C ASN A 90 -9.99 -3.56 28.20
N GLU A 91 -10.12 -4.87 28.26
CA GLU A 91 -8.98 -5.78 28.18
C GLU A 91 -8.25 -5.63 26.85
N GLY A 92 -6.92 -5.57 26.89
CA GLY A 92 -6.07 -5.31 25.73
C GLY A 92 -5.84 -3.80 25.44
N ILE A 93 -6.66 -2.91 26.02
CA ILE A 93 -6.45 -1.45 25.98
C ILE A 93 -5.86 -0.99 27.32
N LEU A 94 -6.39 -1.50 28.42
CA LEU A 94 -5.88 -1.25 29.77
C LEU A 94 -5.83 -2.56 30.58
N PRO A 95 -4.66 -3.17 30.80
CA PRO A 95 -3.36 -2.77 30.23
C PRO A 95 -3.32 -2.94 28.70
N ALA A 96 -2.46 -2.15 28.04
CA ALA A 96 -2.26 -2.30 26.62
C ALA A 96 -1.65 -3.68 26.28
N ASP A 97 -2.22 -4.36 25.30
CA ASP A 97 -1.70 -5.66 24.86
C ASP A 97 -0.34 -5.48 24.14
N HIS A 98 0.68 -6.08 24.71
CA HIS A 98 2.05 -5.99 24.20
C HIS A 98 2.44 -7.29 23.48
N THR A 99 1.74 -7.66 22.44
CA THR A 99 2.07 -8.80 21.57
C THR A 99 3.23 -8.49 20.61
N ALA A 100 4.14 -7.57 20.95
CA ALA A 100 5.33 -7.37 20.15
C ALA A 100 6.13 -8.68 20.09
N ASN A 101 6.11 -9.33 18.94
CA ASN A 101 6.96 -10.46 18.63
C ASN A 101 8.42 -10.03 18.75
N THR A 102 9.05 -10.40 19.84
CA THR A 102 10.47 -10.11 20.05
C THR A 102 11.30 -11.32 19.64
N LEU A 103 12.46 -11.07 19.02
CA LEU A 103 13.41 -12.12 18.65
C LEU A 103 13.94 -12.90 19.87
N ILE A 104 13.84 -12.33 21.08
CA ILE A 104 14.31 -12.95 22.31
C ILE A 104 13.14 -13.72 22.95
N PRO A 105 13.22 -15.06 23.04
CA PRO A 105 12.20 -15.88 23.69
C PRO A 105 12.00 -15.52 25.16
N TYR A 106 10.77 -15.72 25.67
CA TYR A 106 10.42 -15.43 27.06
C TYR A 106 11.35 -16.08 28.08
N SER A 107 11.74 -17.34 27.85
CA SER A 107 12.64 -18.09 28.72
C SER A 107 14.02 -17.43 28.88
N LEU A 108 14.55 -16.87 27.79
CA LEU A 108 15.81 -16.12 27.83
C LEU A 108 15.64 -14.77 28.56
N LYS A 109 14.54 -14.07 28.30
CA LYS A 109 14.24 -12.84 29.02
C LYS A 109 14.20 -13.07 30.53
N HIS A 110 13.52 -14.12 30.95
CA HIS A 110 13.43 -14.48 32.38
C HIS A 110 14.80 -14.85 32.96
N LEU A 111 15.60 -15.65 32.23
CA LEU A 111 16.93 -16.07 32.66
C LEU A 111 17.90 -14.89 32.85
N PHE A 112 17.81 -13.90 31.95
CA PHE A 112 18.70 -12.71 32.00
C PHE A 112 18.07 -11.51 32.70
N HIS A 113 16.95 -11.67 33.41
CA HIS A 113 16.22 -10.59 34.11
C HIS A 113 15.86 -9.41 33.21
N LEU A 114 15.55 -9.67 31.93
CA LEU A 114 15.07 -8.64 31.00
C LEU A 114 13.59 -8.37 31.25
N PRO A 115 13.12 -7.14 31.04
CA PRO A 115 11.71 -6.80 31.22
C PRO A 115 10.78 -7.68 30.39
N THR A 116 9.77 -8.24 31.03
CA THR A 116 8.72 -9.06 30.41
C THR A 116 7.37 -8.32 30.38
N HIS A 117 6.32 -8.97 29.90
CA HIS A 117 4.97 -8.41 29.99
C HIS A 117 4.49 -8.26 31.43
N ILE A 118 4.98 -9.10 32.35
CA ILE A 118 4.55 -9.08 33.79
C ILE A 118 4.97 -7.78 34.46
N GLU A 119 6.21 -7.34 34.25
CA GLU A 119 6.70 -6.08 34.81
C GLU A 119 5.98 -4.87 34.19
N LYS A 120 5.63 -4.95 32.92
CA LYS A 120 4.84 -3.90 32.23
C LYS A 120 3.44 -3.82 32.81
N ASP A 121 2.76 -4.95 32.96
CA ASP A 121 1.42 -5.01 33.56
C ASP A 121 1.44 -4.49 34.99
N ALA A 122 2.49 -4.80 35.76
CA ALA A 122 2.65 -4.29 37.12
C ALA A 122 2.80 -2.75 37.15
N VAL A 123 3.45 -2.15 36.16
CA VAL A 123 3.54 -0.68 36.04
C VAL A 123 2.16 -0.09 35.77
N TYR A 124 1.39 -0.64 34.84
CA TYR A 124 0.02 -0.20 34.55
C TYR A 124 -0.88 -0.36 35.81
N ALA A 125 -0.82 -1.49 36.46
CA ALA A 125 -1.56 -1.74 37.71
C ALA A 125 -1.23 -0.71 38.76
N ASN A 126 0.05 -0.43 39.01
CA ASN A 126 0.48 0.57 39.98
C ASN A 126 -0.11 1.94 39.69
N HIS A 127 -0.05 2.40 38.44
CA HIS A 127 -0.60 3.70 38.06
C HIS A 127 -2.12 3.72 38.15
N PHE A 128 -2.79 2.66 37.73
CA PHE A 128 -4.25 2.55 37.82
C PHE A 128 -4.73 2.63 39.28
N TYR A 129 -4.19 1.79 40.16
CA TYR A 129 -4.61 1.79 41.59
C TYR A 129 -4.17 3.05 42.32
N ARG A 130 -2.99 3.60 42.01
CA ARG A 130 -2.52 4.85 42.59
C ARG A 130 -3.42 6.02 42.25
N LEU A 131 -3.92 6.08 41.02
CA LEU A 131 -4.81 7.11 40.52
C LEU A 131 -6.13 7.12 41.34
N LEU A 132 -6.66 5.95 41.69
CA LEU A 132 -7.91 5.81 42.42
C LEU A 132 -7.84 6.15 43.92
N GLN A 133 -6.64 6.08 44.54
CA GLN A 133 -6.48 6.14 46.00
C GLN A 133 -7.03 7.39 46.67
N ARG A 134 -7.03 8.53 45.96
CA ARG A 134 -7.46 9.83 46.52
C ARG A 134 -8.63 10.44 45.79
N ALA A 135 -9.25 9.71 44.88
CA ALA A 135 -10.42 10.15 44.14
C ALA A 135 -11.68 10.05 45.03
N GLU A 136 -12.51 11.06 44.98
CA GLU A 136 -13.83 11.09 45.61
C GLU A 136 -14.89 10.43 44.70
N GLU A 137 -14.78 10.63 43.38
CA GLU A 137 -15.70 10.06 42.41
C GLU A 137 -14.90 9.51 41.20
N VAL A 138 -15.24 8.31 40.79
CA VAL A 138 -14.58 7.64 39.65
C VAL A 138 -15.64 7.08 38.69
N PHE A 139 -15.55 7.47 37.46
CA PHE A 139 -16.36 6.93 36.34
C PHE A 139 -15.47 6.09 35.47
N ILE A 140 -15.77 4.81 35.30
CA ILE A 140 -15.02 3.89 34.46
C ILE A 140 -15.90 3.46 33.29
N LEU A 141 -15.49 3.81 32.07
CA LEU A 141 -16.22 3.49 30.85
C LEU A 141 -15.49 2.42 30.06
N TYR A 142 -16.20 1.37 29.74
CA TYR A 142 -15.72 0.31 28.83
C TYR A 142 -16.81 -0.10 27.87
N SER A 143 -16.45 -0.60 26.69
CA SER A 143 -17.37 -1.11 25.70
C SER A 143 -17.73 -2.55 26.00
N SER A 144 -19.02 -2.88 26.02
CA SER A 144 -19.52 -4.25 26.12
C SER A 144 -19.81 -4.88 24.74
N GLN A 145 -19.59 -4.15 23.64
CA GLN A 145 -19.81 -4.67 22.31
C GLN A 145 -18.64 -5.56 21.86
N THR A 146 -18.96 -6.75 21.39
CA THR A 146 -18.02 -7.65 20.73
C THR A 146 -17.87 -7.26 19.27
N ASN A 147 -16.78 -6.59 18.93
CA ASN A 147 -16.37 -6.34 17.55
C ASN A 147 -15.20 -7.27 17.18
N THR A 148 -14.89 -7.39 15.89
CA THR A 148 -13.76 -8.20 15.38
C THR A 148 -12.40 -7.84 16.01
N SER A 149 -12.25 -6.64 16.57
CA SER A 149 -11.01 -6.14 17.18
C SER A 149 -11.02 -6.10 18.70
N SER A 150 -12.19 -6.18 19.38
CA SER A 150 -12.31 -6.21 20.82
C SER A 150 -13.34 -7.24 21.26
N LYS A 151 -13.00 -8.02 22.30
CA LYS A 151 -13.91 -9.03 22.86
C LYS A 151 -15.02 -8.45 23.71
N GLY A 152 -15.11 -7.11 23.83
CA GLY A 152 -16.10 -6.44 24.69
C GLY A 152 -15.94 -6.74 26.18
N GLU A 153 -14.77 -7.21 26.59
CA GLU A 153 -14.47 -7.57 27.98
C GLU A 153 -13.95 -6.35 28.75
N PRO A 154 -14.43 -6.12 30.00
CA PRO A 154 -13.83 -5.10 30.86
C PRO A 154 -12.40 -5.47 31.23
N SER A 155 -11.56 -4.47 31.45
CA SER A 155 -10.19 -4.63 31.92
C SER A 155 -10.12 -5.51 33.15
N ARG A 156 -9.08 -6.36 33.24
CA ARG A 156 -8.76 -7.16 34.42
C ARG A 156 -8.68 -6.33 35.70
N PHE A 157 -8.26 -5.06 35.61
CA PHE A 157 -8.21 -4.15 36.75
C PHE A 157 -9.61 -3.76 37.21
N VAL A 158 -10.57 -3.57 36.32
CA VAL A 158 -11.98 -3.31 36.69
C VAL A 158 -12.58 -4.54 37.33
N MET A 159 -12.27 -5.73 36.82
CA MET A 159 -12.72 -6.99 37.41
C MET A 159 -12.15 -7.18 38.83
N GLN A 160 -10.89 -6.84 39.09
CA GLN A 160 -10.28 -6.86 40.40
C GLN A 160 -10.92 -5.86 41.37
N LEU A 161 -11.26 -4.67 40.91
CA LEU A 161 -12.02 -3.70 41.73
C LEU A 161 -13.34 -4.32 42.20
N LYS A 162 -14.11 -4.93 41.30
CA LYS A 162 -15.41 -5.53 41.62
C LYS A 162 -15.29 -6.73 42.58
N SER A 163 -14.34 -7.63 42.32
CA SER A 163 -14.24 -8.91 43.05
C SER A 163 -13.44 -8.84 44.35
N GLU A 164 -12.49 -7.93 44.45
CA GLU A 164 -11.56 -7.91 45.56
C GLU A 164 -11.65 -6.62 46.39
N LEU A 165 -11.64 -5.44 45.76
CA LEU A 165 -11.54 -4.19 46.50
C LEU A 165 -12.86 -3.86 47.21
N ILE A 166 -13.95 -3.81 46.44
CA ILE A 166 -15.27 -3.38 46.93
C ILE A 166 -15.77 -4.28 48.09
N PRO A 167 -15.68 -5.61 48.01
CA PRO A 167 -16.08 -6.47 49.15
C PRO A 167 -15.29 -6.22 50.42
N ARG A 168 -14.05 -5.71 50.32
CA ARG A 168 -13.19 -5.44 51.52
C ARG A 168 -13.42 -4.08 52.16
N TYR A 169 -13.98 -3.13 51.38
CA TYR A 169 -14.15 -1.74 51.82
C TYR A 169 -15.62 -1.32 51.71
N PRO A 170 -16.45 -1.52 52.74
CA PRO A 170 -17.89 -1.22 52.69
C PRO A 170 -18.22 0.25 52.51
N ASN A 171 -17.25 1.14 52.63
CA ASN A 171 -17.42 2.57 52.37
C ASN A 171 -17.35 2.94 50.89
N ILE A 172 -17.01 2.01 50.00
CA ILE A 172 -16.96 2.23 48.57
C ILE A 172 -18.25 1.68 47.94
N HIS A 173 -18.99 2.55 47.26
CA HIS A 173 -20.17 2.17 46.52
C HIS A 173 -19.83 2.06 45.05
N LEU A 174 -20.27 0.98 44.42
CA LEU A 174 -20.13 0.76 42.97
C LEU A 174 -21.52 0.56 42.37
N ASP A 175 -21.85 1.45 41.46
CA ASP A 175 -23.03 1.32 40.61
C ASP A 175 -22.61 0.97 39.19
N GLU A 176 -23.26 -0.04 38.60
CA GLU A 176 -23.03 -0.41 37.21
C GLU A 176 -24.22 -0.02 36.35
N VAL A 177 -23.98 0.82 35.36
CA VAL A 177 -25.01 1.38 34.48
C VAL A 177 -24.67 1.06 33.04
N LEU A 178 -25.63 0.48 32.33
CA LEU A 178 -25.53 0.29 30.90
C LEU A 178 -25.94 1.60 30.21
N LEU A 179 -24.97 2.27 29.59
CA LEU A 179 -25.22 3.41 28.72
C LEU A 179 -25.49 2.91 27.31
N SER A 180 -26.73 3.00 26.84
CA SER A 180 -27.04 2.85 25.44
C SER A 180 -27.10 4.24 24.80
N THR A 181 -26.35 4.46 23.74
CA THR A 181 -26.59 5.65 22.92
C THR A 181 -28.01 5.55 22.35
N PRO A 182 -28.87 6.56 22.55
CA PRO A 182 -30.14 6.58 21.85
C PRO A 182 -29.81 6.44 20.35
N ASN A 183 -30.64 5.68 19.62
CA ASN A 183 -30.50 5.55 18.17
C ASN A 183 -30.28 6.93 17.57
N HIS A 184 -29.04 7.30 17.36
CA HIS A 184 -28.76 8.44 16.52
C HIS A 184 -29.37 8.06 15.17
N THR A 185 -30.20 8.94 14.64
CA THR A 185 -30.38 8.96 13.19
C THR A 185 -29.01 8.80 12.60
N PRO A 186 -28.75 7.72 11.85
CA PRO A 186 -27.43 7.53 11.27
C PRO A 186 -27.04 8.84 10.61
N PRO A 187 -25.81 9.32 10.78
CA PRO A 187 -25.34 10.48 10.05
C PRO A 187 -25.76 10.28 8.60
N PRO A 188 -26.15 11.35 7.88
CA PRO A 188 -26.60 11.22 6.50
C PRO A 188 -25.61 10.29 5.82
N GLN A 189 -26.15 9.18 5.29
CA GLN A 189 -25.27 8.16 4.68
C GLN A 189 -24.38 8.88 3.68
N PRO A 190 -23.06 8.66 3.69
CA PRO A 190 -22.19 9.29 2.72
C PRO A 190 -22.79 9.00 1.37
N THR A 191 -22.85 9.99 0.52
CA THR A 191 -23.34 9.81 -0.85
C THR A 191 -22.60 8.64 -1.45
N ASP A 192 -23.31 7.50 -1.65
CA ASP A 192 -22.71 6.28 -2.21
C ASP A 192 -22.30 6.47 -3.67
N SER A 193 -22.67 7.59 -4.25
CA SER A 193 -22.41 7.93 -5.64
C SER A 193 -22.02 9.40 -5.81
N PHE A 194 -21.18 9.67 -6.80
CA PHE A 194 -20.83 11.02 -7.24
C PHE A 194 -21.31 11.23 -8.67
N GLU A 195 -22.17 12.22 -8.84
CA GLU A 195 -22.63 12.68 -10.15
C GLU A 195 -21.47 13.31 -10.94
N LYS A 196 -21.53 13.17 -12.26
CA LYS A 196 -20.53 13.74 -13.17
C LYS A 196 -20.95 15.14 -13.60
N ASN A 197 -20.66 16.14 -12.75
CA ASN A 197 -20.85 17.55 -13.08
C ASN A 197 -19.84 18.02 -14.16
N GLU A 198 -19.98 19.25 -14.64
CA GLU A 198 -19.13 19.83 -15.69
C GLU A 198 -17.63 19.76 -15.35
N TRP A 199 -17.25 20.01 -14.09
CA TRP A 199 -15.86 19.92 -13.65
C TRP A 199 -15.33 18.48 -13.75
N VAL A 200 -16.11 17.50 -13.33
CA VAL A 200 -15.74 16.08 -13.42
C VAL A 200 -15.59 15.68 -14.88
N LEU A 201 -16.51 16.07 -15.75
CA LEU A 201 -16.46 15.77 -17.18
C LEU A 201 -15.21 16.40 -17.83
N HIS A 202 -14.90 17.66 -17.53
CA HIS A 202 -13.65 18.28 -18.00
C HIS A 202 -12.42 17.51 -17.52
N ARG A 203 -12.41 17.07 -16.25
CA ARG A 203 -11.30 16.28 -15.72
C ARG A 203 -11.17 14.92 -16.39
N LEU A 204 -12.29 14.27 -16.73
CA LEU A 204 -12.31 13.04 -17.51
C LEU A 204 -11.77 13.23 -18.94
N ASP A 205 -12.02 14.40 -19.55
CA ASP A 205 -11.47 14.76 -20.85
C ASP A 205 -9.95 14.88 -20.78
N GLU A 206 -9.40 15.52 -19.77
CA GLU A 206 -7.95 15.55 -19.55
C GLU A 206 -7.35 14.15 -19.34
N ILE A 207 -8.07 13.25 -18.65
CA ILE A 207 -7.64 11.86 -18.44
C ILE A 207 -7.66 11.11 -19.79
N ALA A 208 -8.69 11.33 -20.60
CA ALA A 208 -8.80 10.72 -21.92
C ALA A 208 -7.68 11.15 -22.89
N GLU A 209 -7.23 12.40 -22.78
CA GLU A 209 -6.08 12.92 -23.52
C GLU A 209 -4.75 12.35 -23.01
N LYS A 210 -4.59 12.20 -21.67
CA LYS A 210 -3.39 11.60 -21.06
C LYS A 210 -3.31 10.09 -21.21
N GLY A 211 -4.42 9.44 -21.47
CA GLY A 211 -4.55 8.01 -21.70
C GLY A 211 -4.98 7.20 -20.49
N PHE A 212 -5.83 6.20 -20.75
CA PHE A 212 -6.26 5.18 -19.78
C PHE A 212 -5.23 4.07 -19.70
N SER A 213 -4.97 3.57 -18.48
CA SER A 213 -4.11 2.41 -18.23
C SER A 213 -4.92 1.20 -17.78
N ALA A 214 -4.35 0.00 -17.90
CA ALA A 214 -4.97 -1.22 -17.40
C ALA A 214 -5.28 -1.15 -15.90
N SER A 215 -4.39 -0.54 -15.10
CA SER A 215 -4.60 -0.36 -13.66
C SER A 215 -5.78 0.57 -13.37
N ALA A 216 -5.93 1.66 -14.11
CA ALA A 216 -7.06 2.58 -13.96
C ALA A 216 -8.40 1.90 -14.30
N LEU A 217 -8.44 1.08 -15.35
CA LEU A 217 -9.62 0.29 -15.70
C LEU A 217 -9.96 -0.75 -14.63
N ASN A 218 -8.96 -1.43 -14.08
CA ASN A 218 -9.14 -2.36 -12.96
C ASN A 218 -9.67 -1.67 -11.70
N THR A 219 -9.17 -0.47 -11.39
CA THR A 219 -9.67 0.34 -10.27
C THR A 219 -11.14 0.69 -10.46
N PHE A 220 -11.52 1.15 -11.66
CA PHE A 220 -12.92 1.46 -11.98
C PHE A 220 -13.82 0.23 -11.87
N ARG A 221 -13.41 -0.89 -12.42
CA ARG A 221 -14.14 -2.15 -12.39
C ARG A 221 -14.33 -2.68 -10.95
N SER A 222 -13.30 -2.55 -10.13
CA SER A 222 -13.36 -2.94 -8.72
C SER A 222 -14.30 -2.03 -7.93
N CYS A 223 -14.17 -0.72 -8.10
CA CYS A 223 -15.02 0.28 -7.44
C CYS A 223 -14.97 1.63 -8.17
N PRO A 224 -16.05 2.05 -8.87
CA PRO A 224 -16.11 3.34 -9.55
C PRO A 224 -15.84 4.53 -8.62
N LYS A 225 -16.30 4.48 -7.36
CA LYS A 225 -16.06 5.52 -6.36
C LYS A 225 -14.57 5.63 -5.99
N ARG A 226 -13.85 4.49 -5.89
CA ARG A 226 -12.39 4.49 -5.71
C ARG A 226 -11.67 5.11 -6.90
N TYR A 227 -12.11 4.78 -8.12
CA TYR A 227 -11.59 5.40 -9.33
C TYR A 227 -11.75 6.93 -9.30
N TYR A 228 -12.90 7.42 -8.85
CA TYR A 228 -13.14 8.85 -8.70
C TYR A 228 -12.13 9.50 -7.76
N TYR A 229 -11.87 8.93 -6.58
CA TYR A 229 -10.88 9.46 -5.66
C TYR A 229 -9.45 9.42 -6.22
N GLU A 230 -9.02 8.29 -6.73
CA GLU A 230 -7.63 8.09 -7.17
C GLU A 230 -7.30 8.78 -8.51
N ASN A 231 -8.20 8.70 -9.49
CA ASN A 231 -7.90 9.15 -10.84
C ASN A 231 -8.51 10.53 -11.16
N VAL A 232 -9.74 10.80 -10.72
CA VAL A 232 -10.39 12.09 -11.02
C VAL A 232 -9.92 13.16 -10.03
N LEU A 233 -9.99 12.91 -8.73
CA LEU A 233 -9.53 13.83 -7.70
C LEU A 233 -8.02 13.79 -7.47
N SER A 234 -7.34 12.75 -7.97
CA SER A 234 -5.90 12.53 -7.76
C SER A 234 -5.52 12.47 -6.27
N ILE A 235 -6.43 11.99 -5.42
CA ILE A 235 -6.15 11.77 -4.00
C ILE A 235 -5.30 10.50 -3.91
N ARG A 236 -4.14 10.65 -3.32
CA ARG A 236 -3.25 9.53 -3.01
C ARG A 236 -3.10 9.42 -1.51
N GLU A 237 -2.92 8.19 -1.04
CA GLU A 237 -2.46 7.97 0.32
C GLU A 237 -1.15 8.74 0.50
N GLN A 238 -1.01 9.47 1.63
CA GLN A 238 0.28 10.10 1.91
C GLN A 238 1.29 8.97 2.07
N ASP A 239 2.34 9.00 1.26
CA ASP A 239 3.47 8.10 1.41
C ASP A 239 3.94 8.18 2.86
N GLN A 240 3.55 7.21 3.68
CA GLN A 240 4.19 7.01 4.97
C GLN A 240 5.63 6.67 4.61
N LEU A 241 6.55 7.53 5.04
CA LEU A 241 7.97 7.28 4.83
C LEU A 241 8.37 6.11 5.72
N GLU A 242 8.08 4.92 5.24
CA GLU A 242 8.54 3.69 5.84
C GLU A 242 10.06 3.58 5.65
N GLU A 243 10.74 3.03 6.65
CA GLU A 243 12.19 2.73 6.55
C GLU A 243 12.42 1.67 5.50
N ASP A 244 11.41 0.91 5.23
CA ASP A 244 11.40 -0.25 4.36
C ASP A 244 10.76 0.09 3.01
N ILE A 245 11.27 -0.51 1.98
CA ILE A 245 10.74 -0.44 0.61
C ILE A 245 9.33 -1.03 0.61
N ASP A 246 8.37 -0.33 0.04
CA ASP A 246 7.04 -0.89 -0.16
C ASP A 246 7.02 -1.93 -1.30
N SER A 247 5.89 -2.65 -1.43
CA SER A 247 5.74 -3.69 -2.43
C SER A 247 5.80 -3.17 -3.88
N SER A 248 5.44 -1.92 -4.12
CA SER A 248 5.45 -1.27 -5.43
C SER A 248 6.87 -0.85 -5.80
N GLU A 249 7.59 -0.21 -4.88
CA GLU A 249 9.00 0.15 -5.06
C GLU A 249 9.86 -1.10 -5.27
N PHE A 250 9.61 -2.16 -4.48
CA PHE A 250 10.28 -3.45 -4.66
C PHE A 250 10.09 -4.01 -6.08
N GLY A 251 8.84 -4.01 -6.57
CA GLY A 251 8.54 -4.43 -7.95
C GLY A 251 9.33 -3.62 -8.98
N THR A 252 9.30 -2.30 -8.85
CA THR A 252 10.02 -1.37 -9.75
C THR A 252 11.53 -1.65 -9.79
N LEU A 253 12.14 -1.91 -8.62
CA LEU A 253 13.58 -2.22 -8.56
C LEU A 253 13.91 -3.54 -9.25
N VAL A 254 13.10 -4.58 -9.05
CA VAL A 254 13.29 -5.88 -9.73
C VAL A 254 13.15 -5.74 -11.24
N HIS A 255 12.13 -5.02 -11.75
CA HIS A 255 11.95 -4.75 -13.17
C HIS A 255 13.16 -4.01 -13.75
N LYS A 256 13.68 -3.01 -13.04
CA LYS A 256 14.86 -2.25 -13.47
C LYS A 256 16.12 -3.11 -13.57
N VAL A 257 16.29 -4.09 -12.66
CA VAL A 257 17.39 -5.05 -12.75
C VAL A 257 17.24 -5.93 -13.99
N LEU A 258 16.06 -6.49 -14.24
CA LEU A 258 15.78 -7.31 -15.40
C LEU A 258 15.94 -6.52 -16.70
N GLU A 259 15.41 -5.29 -16.75
CA GLU A 259 15.61 -4.39 -17.88
C GLU A 259 17.10 -4.16 -18.18
N THR A 260 17.89 -3.89 -17.14
CA THR A 260 19.33 -3.65 -17.29
C THR A 260 20.07 -4.85 -17.87
N ILE A 261 19.70 -6.06 -17.45
CA ILE A 261 20.30 -7.32 -17.94
C ILE A 261 19.99 -7.54 -19.42
N TYR A 262 18.72 -7.38 -19.81
CA TYR A 262 18.28 -7.74 -21.17
C TYR A 262 18.41 -6.62 -22.19
N ARG A 263 18.60 -5.37 -21.78
CA ARG A 263 18.64 -4.19 -22.67
C ARG A 263 19.67 -4.32 -23.78
N ASN A 264 20.83 -4.89 -23.50
CA ASN A 264 21.89 -5.06 -24.50
C ASN A 264 21.61 -6.14 -25.54
N HIS A 265 20.55 -6.95 -25.34
CA HIS A 265 20.24 -8.08 -26.23
C HIS A 265 18.99 -7.82 -27.09
N ILE A 266 18.52 -6.59 -27.15
CA ILE A 266 17.38 -6.21 -28.00
C ILE A 266 17.76 -6.46 -29.47
N ASP A 267 16.82 -7.02 -30.25
CA ASP A 267 16.98 -7.42 -31.63
C ASP A 267 18.15 -8.40 -31.88
N ASN A 268 18.49 -9.18 -30.84
CA ASN A 268 19.55 -10.19 -30.90
C ASN A 268 20.94 -9.62 -31.27
N LYS A 269 21.24 -8.39 -30.79
CA LYS A 269 22.49 -7.67 -31.08
C LYS A 269 23.19 -7.17 -29.81
N PRO A 270 24.08 -7.97 -29.17
CA PRO A 270 24.43 -9.37 -29.47
C PRO A 270 23.33 -10.37 -29.11
N PRO A 271 23.38 -11.60 -29.64
CA PRO A 271 22.44 -12.66 -29.30
C PRO A 271 22.46 -12.96 -27.79
N LEU A 272 21.29 -13.26 -27.24
CA LEU A 272 21.17 -13.74 -25.87
C LEU A 272 21.77 -15.16 -25.82
N SER A 273 22.92 -15.32 -25.17
CA SER A 273 23.62 -16.58 -25.08
C SER A 273 23.64 -17.11 -23.64
N ILE A 274 23.80 -18.44 -23.52
CA ILE A 274 23.96 -19.11 -22.21
C ILE A 274 25.14 -18.50 -21.44
N GLU A 275 26.24 -18.21 -22.12
CA GLU A 275 27.44 -17.62 -21.51
C GLU A 275 27.15 -16.21 -20.97
N ALA A 276 26.47 -15.37 -21.74
CA ALA A 276 26.07 -14.03 -21.31
C ALA A 276 25.19 -14.09 -20.06
N LEU A 277 24.19 -14.98 -20.04
CA LEU A 277 23.30 -15.15 -18.88
C LEU A 277 24.05 -15.68 -17.64
N LYS A 278 25.00 -16.62 -17.83
CA LYS A 278 25.85 -17.10 -16.73
C LYS A 278 26.78 -16.01 -16.19
N ASN A 279 27.27 -15.12 -17.04
CA ASN A 279 28.06 -13.95 -16.62
C ASN A 279 27.22 -12.97 -15.81
N TYR A 280 26.01 -12.60 -16.27
CA TYR A 280 25.10 -11.77 -15.50
C TYR A 280 24.74 -12.40 -14.15
N ARG A 281 24.50 -13.71 -14.11
CA ARG A 281 24.22 -14.44 -12.87
C ARG A 281 25.40 -14.41 -11.89
N SER A 282 26.64 -14.46 -12.38
CA SER A 282 27.85 -14.39 -11.53
C SER A 282 28.09 -12.98 -10.99
N ASP A 283 27.66 -11.92 -11.70
CA ASP A 283 27.82 -10.52 -11.29
C ASP A 283 26.54 -9.91 -10.69
N ILE A 284 25.55 -10.73 -10.40
CA ILE A 284 24.22 -10.27 -9.98
C ILE A 284 24.27 -9.48 -8.69
N ASP A 285 25.16 -9.82 -7.76
CA ASP A 285 25.31 -9.11 -6.49
C ASP A 285 25.72 -7.65 -6.71
N ASN A 286 26.73 -7.43 -7.55
CA ASN A 286 27.21 -6.09 -7.86
C ASN A 286 26.13 -5.27 -8.58
N LEU A 287 25.39 -5.88 -9.51
CA LEU A 287 24.33 -5.21 -10.26
C LEU A 287 23.18 -4.78 -9.33
N ILE A 288 22.72 -5.69 -8.47
CA ILE A 288 21.64 -5.42 -7.53
C ILE A 288 22.08 -4.38 -6.49
N ASP A 289 23.28 -4.53 -5.92
CA ASP A 289 23.83 -3.57 -4.96
C ASP A 289 23.89 -2.17 -5.55
N ARG A 290 24.32 -2.04 -6.80
CA ARG A 290 24.35 -0.76 -7.49
C ARG A 290 22.95 -0.16 -7.65
N ILE A 291 21.99 -0.92 -8.20
CA ILE A 291 20.64 -0.43 -8.47
C ILE A 291 19.92 -0.08 -7.16
N PHE A 292 20.03 -0.92 -6.13
CA PHE A 292 19.42 -0.64 -4.83
C PHE A 292 20.06 0.55 -4.13
N THR A 293 21.40 0.68 -4.21
CA THR A 293 22.12 1.82 -3.61
C THR A 293 21.80 3.13 -4.34
N GLU A 294 21.71 3.11 -5.66
CA GLU A 294 21.33 4.30 -6.45
C GLU A 294 19.92 4.81 -6.08
N ASN A 295 18.99 3.93 -5.73
CA ASN A 295 17.62 4.31 -5.42
C ASN A 295 17.35 4.55 -3.92
N LEU A 296 18.05 3.82 -3.03
CA LEU A 296 17.79 3.81 -1.57
C LEU A 296 18.96 4.38 -0.75
N GLY A 297 20.10 4.64 -1.37
CA GLY A 297 21.30 5.05 -0.65
C GLY A 297 21.77 4.01 0.36
N GLY A 298 22.26 4.44 1.51
CA GLY A 298 22.77 3.55 2.57
C GLY A 298 21.72 2.67 3.24
N LEU A 299 20.41 2.94 3.05
CA LEU A 299 19.31 2.15 3.61
C LEU A 299 19.21 0.76 2.97
N SER A 300 19.77 0.56 1.78
CA SER A 300 19.77 -0.73 1.08
C SER A 300 20.50 -1.87 1.82
N GLN A 301 21.37 -1.54 2.77
CA GLN A 301 22.21 -2.49 3.50
C GLN A 301 21.70 -2.80 4.91
N GLN A 302 20.52 -2.28 5.31
CA GLN A 302 20.05 -2.38 6.69
C GLN A 302 18.61 -2.90 6.78
N GLY A 303 18.32 -3.60 7.87
CA GLY A 303 16.97 -3.98 8.24
C GLY A 303 16.26 -4.84 7.19
N TRP A 304 14.99 -4.56 6.98
CA TRP A 304 14.14 -5.27 6.03
C TRP A 304 14.54 -5.03 4.58
N ASN A 305 15.10 -3.86 4.25
CA ASN A 305 15.59 -3.56 2.89
C ASN A 305 16.70 -4.51 2.43
N TYR A 306 17.58 -4.92 3.35
CA TYR A 306 18.57 -5.96 3.04
C TYR A 306 17.91 -7.30 2.69
N VAL A 307 16.87 -7.70 3.45
CA VAL A 307 16.11 -8.92 3.16
C VAL A 307 15.42 -8.83 1.80
N GLN A 308 14.80 -7.70 1.50
CA GLN A 308 14.16 -7.47 0.21
C GLN A 308 15.18 -7.49 -0.93
N LYS A 309 16.37 -6.95 -0.75
CA LYS A 309 17.46 -7.05 -1.72
C LYS A 309 17.82 -8.50 -2.02
N GLU A 310 17.96 -9.34 -1.00
CA GLU A 310 18.23 -10.78 -1.18
C GLU A 310 17.04 -11.51 -1.84
N MET A 311 15.81 -11.08 -1.54
CA MET A 311 14.62 -11.61 -2.24
C MET A 311 14.63 -11.21 -3.72
N ALA A 312 14.96 -9.96 -4.05
CA ALA A 312 15.09 -9.50 -5.43
C ALA A 312 16.14 -10.29 -6.19
N LYS A 313 17.32 -10.53 -5.57
CA LYS A 313 18.35 -11.38 -6.11
C LYS A 313 17.83 -12.78 -6.45
N SER A 314 17.14 -13.42 -5.51
CA SER A 314 16.56 -14.74 -5.73
C SER A 314 15.58 -14.75 -6.91
N GLN A 315 14.71 -13.73 -7.02
CA GLN A 315 13.74 -13.61 -8.10
C GLN A 315 14.41 -13.42 -9.47
N VAL A 316 15.41 -12.54 -9.55
CA VAL A 316 16.15 -12.30 -10.79
C VAL A 316 16.95 -13.55 -11.19
N VAL A 317 17.60 -14.22 -10.25
CA VAL A 317 18.33 -15.48 -10.51
C VAL A 317 17.39 -16.57 -11.02
N ASN A 318 16.15 -16.65 -10.51
CA ASN A 318 15.14 -17.59 -11.03
C ASN A 318 14.84 -17.33 -12.51
N MET A 319 14.68 -16.06 -12.90
CA MET A 319 14.46 -15.68 -14.30
C MET A 319 15.66 -16.07 -15.18
N LEU A 320 16.88 -15.73 -14.75
CA LEU A 320 18.08 -16.09 -15.50
C LEU A 320 18.25 -17.62 -15.66
N ASN A 321 18.00 -18.38 -14.59
CA ASN A 321 18.07 -19.84 -14.63
C ASN A 321 17.02 -20.44 -15.57
N HIS A 322 15.82 -19.85 -15.62
CA HIS A 322 14.80 -20.27 -16.57
C HIS A 322 15.26 -20.06 -18.01
N ASP A 323 15.74 -18.87 -18.35
CA ASP A 323 16.19 -18.56 -19.70
C ASP A 323 17.43 -19.40 -20.09
N ILE A 324 18.34 -19.65 -19.15
CA ILE A 324 19.48 -20.56 -19.37
C ILE A 324 18.98 -21.98 -19.72
N LYS A 325 18.03 -22.51 -18.94
CA LYS A 325 17.46 -23.84 -19.15
C LYS A 325 16.75 -23.95 -20.50
N GLU A 326 15.97 -22.92 -20.89
CA GLU A 326 15.33 -22.87 -22.19
C GLU A 326 16.35 -22.93 -23.34
N LEU A 327 17.42 -22.15 -23.25
CA LEU A 327 18.47 -22.15 -24.26
C LEU A 327 19.30 -23.47 -24.26
N GLU A 328 19.55 -24.07 -23.08
CA GLU A 328 20.25 -25.37 -22.96
C GLU A 328 19.39 -26.50 -23.55
N SER A 329 18.07 -26.41 -23.51
CA SER A 329 17.16 -27.37 -24.16
C SER A 329 17.00 -27.19 -25.68
N GLY A 330 17.74 -26.24 -26.28
CA GLY A 330 17.69 -25.93 -27.69
C GLY A 330 16.61 -24.94 -28.11
N GLY A 331 15.93 -24.31 -27.12
CA GLY A 331 14.99 -23.24 -27.37
C GLY A 331 15.69 -21.95 -27.86
N THR A 332 14.92 -21.05 -28.44
CA THR A 332 15.40 -19.75 -28.91
C THR A 332 14.63 -18.61 -28.22
N ILE A 333 15.37 -17.62 -27.74
CA ILE A 333 14.81 -16.42 -27.12
C ILE A 333 15.39 -15.20 -27.84
N VAL A 334 14.56 -14.37 -28.43
CA VAL A 334 14.95 -13.11 -29.08
C VAL A 334 14.16 -11.96 -28.48
N ILE A 335 14.82 -11.13 -27.69
CA ILE A 335 14.24 -9.94 -27.07
C ILE A 335 13.94 -8.90 -28.14
N LYS A 336 12.70 -8.42 -28.21
CA LYS A 336 12.24 -7.40 -29.16
C LYS A 336 12.03 -6.03 -28.52
N GLY A 337 11.69 -6.01 -27.25
CA GLY A 337 11.48 -4.78 -26.51
C GLY A 337 11.43 -5.01 -25.01
N LEU A 338 11.80 -3.99 -24.26
CA LEU A 338 11.75 -3.94 -22.82
C LEU A 338 11.15 -2.61 -22.42
N GLU A 339 10.29 -2.59 -21.39
CA GLU A 339 9.61 -1.38 -20.90
C GLU A 339 9.02 -0.56 -22.08
N LYS A 340 8.43 -1.29 -23.05
CA LYS A 340 7.92 -0.64 -24.27
C LYS A 340 6.64 0.11 -23.95
N GLU A 341 6.66 1.43 -24.18
CA GLU A 341 5.49 2.27 -24.01
C GLU A 341 4.39 1.91 -25.03
N LEU A 342 3.17 1.73 -24.53
CA LEU A 342 1.96 1.64 -25.34
C LEU A 342 1.41 3.04 -25.57
N ASN A 343 1.21 3.38 -26.82
CA ASN A 343 0.61 4.64 -27.21
C ASN A 343 -0.38 4.39 -28.35
N SER A 344 -1.59 3.99 -27.99
CA SER A 344 -2.68 3.67 -28.92
C SER A 344 -3.85 4.61 -28.70
N THR A 345 -4.67 4.77 -29.73
CA THR A 345 -5.92 5.53 -29.68
C THR A 345 -7.11 4.61 -29.88
N LEU A 346 -8.16 4.83 -29.11
CA LEU A 346 -9.41 4.09 -29.21
C LEU A 346 -10.57 5.06 -29.45
N THR A 347 -11.45 4.73 -30.40
CA THR A 347 -12.70 5.46 -30.58
C THR A 347 -13.82 4.81 -29.79
N ILE A 348 -14.38 5.56 -28.86
CA ILE A 348 -15.52 5.14 -28.05
C ILE A 348 -16.78 5.92 -28.45
N GLN A 349 -17.94 5.36 -28.14
CA GLN A 349 -19.23 6.02 -28.34
C GLN A 349 -19.81 6.41 -26.97
N ILE A 350 -20.11 7.70 -26.80
CA ILE A 350 -20.78 8.25 -25.61
C ILE A 350 -22.08 8.89 -26.07
N GLY A 351 -23.20 8.22 -25.80
CA GLY A 351 -24.49 8.63 -26.38
C GLY A 351 -24.41 8.64 -27.92
N ASN A 352 -24.66 9.80 -28.52
CA ASN A 352 -24.61 9.99 -29.99
C ASN A 352 -23.25 10.53 -30.49
N GLN A 353 -22.28 10.75 -29.64
CA GLN A 353 -20.98 11.33 -29.99
C GLN A 353 -19.88 10.27 -30.00
N LYS A 354 -19.02 10.34 -31.03
CA LYS A 354 -17.77 9.55 -31.06
C LYS A 354 -16.64 10.38 -30.46
N LYS A 355 -15.90 9.79 -29.53
CA LYS A 355 -14.77 10.41 -28.90
C LYS A 355 -13.52 9.54 -29.03
N GLN A 356 -12.40 10.16 -29.37
CA GLN A 356 -11.09 9.49 -29.32
C GLN A 356 -10.50 9.61 -27.93
N VAL A 357 -9.96 8.52 -27.40
CA VAL A 357 -9.28 8.45 -26.12
C VAL A 357 -7.92 7.79 -26.31
N HIS A 358 -6.93 8.24 -25.55
CA HIS A 358 -5.62 7.63 -25.55
C HIS A 358 -5.55 6.45 -24.58
N ILE A 359 -4.72 5.49 -24.94
CA ILE A 359 -4.44 4.29 -24.16
C ILE A 359 -2.95 4.27 -23.87
N LYS A 360 -2.56 4.06 -22.62
CA LYS A 360 -1.17 4.05 -22.19
C LYS A 360 -0.84 2.89 -21.30
N GLY A 361 0.42 2.48 -21.30
CA GLY A 361 0.97 1.44 -20.44
C GLY A 361 2.39 1.15 -20.82
N PHE A 362 3.01 0.24 -20.08
CA PHE A 362 4.34 -0.25 -20.39
C PHE A 362 4.29 -1.77 -20.44
N ILE A 363 4.90 -2.34 -21.46
CA ILE A 363 5.08 -3.79 -21.59
C ILE A 363 6.48 -4.12 -21.09
N ASP A 364 6.57 -4.92 -20.03
CA ASP A 364 7.85 -5.22 -19.39
C ASP A 364 8.83 -5.93 -20.34
N ARG A 365 8.37 -6.96 -21.08
CA ARG A 365 9.20 -7.68 -22.05
C ARG A 365 8.40 -8.16 -23.23
N ILE A 366 8.96 -7.97 -24.43
CA ILE A 366 8.46 -8.51 -25.69
C ILE A 366 9.55 -9.40 -26.27
N GLU A 367 9.22 -10.64 -26.60
CA GLU A 367 10.19 -11.61 -27.13
C GLU A 367 9.59 -12.52 -28.20
N TYR A 368 10.43 -13.07 -29.04
CA TYR A 368 10.10 -14.29 -29.76
C TYR A 368 10.71 -15.48 -29.02
N HIS A 369 9.86 -16.39 -28.61
CA HIS A 369 10.24 -17.64 -27.98
C HIS A 369 9.87 -18.80 -28.92
N ASN A 370 10.87 -19.50 -29.47
CA ASN A 370 10.68 -20.56 -30.45
C ASN A 370 9.81 -20.12 -31.65
N GLY A 371 9.96 -18.86 -32.08
CA GLY A 371 9.21 -18.27 -33.20
C GLY A 371 7.85 -17.69 -32.83
N THR A 372 7.31 -17.97 -31.63
CA THR A 372 6.05 -17.40 -31.15
C THR A 372 6.30 -16.07 -30.45
N LEU A 373 5.53 -15.05 -30.79
CA LEU A 373 5.60 -13.74 -30.14
C LEU A 373 4.99 -13.83 -28.72
N ARG A 374 5.74 -13.40 -27.71
CA ARG A 374 5.28 -13.33 -26.32
C ARG A 374 5.27 -11.89 -25.81
N ILE A 375 4.16 -11.48 -25.24
CA ILE A 375 4.04 -10.27 -24.45
C ILE A 375 4.00 -10.67 -22.97
N ILE A 376 4.93 -10.14 -22.19
CA ILE A 376 5.24 -10.62 -20.85
C ILE A 376 5.15 -9.47 -19.86
N ASP A 377 4.50 -9.74 -18.75
CA ASP A 377 4.46 -8.90 -17.55
C ASP A 377 5.15 -9.64 -16.40
N TYR A 378 6.02 -8.96 -15.66
CA TYR A 378 6.69 -9.52 -14.50
C TYR A 378 5.90 -9.24 -13.23
N LYS A 379 5.72 -10.25 -12.39
CA LYS A 379 5.07 -10.07 -11.08
C LYS A 379 5.95 -10.60 -9.95
N THR A 380 6.32 -9.71 -9.05
CA THR A 380 7.10 -10.03 -7.84
C THR A 380 6.25 -10.69 -6.75
N GLY A 381 4.91 -10.61 -6.85
CA GLY A 381 3.96 -11.26 -5.97
C GLY A 381 3.52 -12.65 -6.43
N LYS A 382 2.61 -13.28 -5.67
CA LYS A 382 2.00 -14.54 -6.06
C LYS A 382 0.99 -14.31 -7.19
N VAL A 383 1.02 -15.18 -8.20
CA VAL A 383 0.07 -15.21 -9.29
C VAL A 383 -0.52 -16.62 -9.38
N PRO A 384 -1.76 -16.82 -8.92
CA PRO A 384 -2.48 -18.06 -9.19
C PRO A 384 -2.72 -18.23 -10.68
N GLU A 385 -2.54 -19.45 -11.20
CA GLU A 385 -2.80 -19.75 -12.61
C GLU A 385 -4.24 -19.45 -13.02
N SER A 386 -5.19 -19.60 -12.08
CA SER A 386 -6.59 -19.24 -12.25
C SER A 386 -6.84 -17.77 -12.62
N ASP A 387 -5.92 -16.88 -12.25
CA ASP A 387 -6.03 -15.43 -12.54
C ASP A 387 -5.73 -15.11 -14.02
N LEU A 388 -5.18 -16.05 -14.77
CA LEU A 388 -4.91 -15.92 -16.20
C LEU A 388 -5.86 -16.74 -17.06
N LYS A 389 -6.85 -17.40 -16.43
CA LYS A 389 -7.87 -18.18 -17.13
C LYS A 389 -9.21 -17.47 -17.11
N LEU A 390 -9.87 -17.40 -18.26
CA LEU A 390 -11.24 -16.91 -18.34
C LEU A 390 -12.19 -17.90 -17.66
N LYS A 391 -13.01 -17.41 -16.73
CA LYS A 391 -13.93 -18.27 -15.95
C LYS A 391 -15.09 -18.82 -16.78
N ASN A 392 -15.52 -18.09 -17.81
CA ASN A 392 -16.64 -18.44 -18.69
C ASN A 392 -16.21 -18.22 -20.14
N ALA A 393 -16.88 -18.88 -21.07
CA ALA A 393 -16.55 -18.79 -22.49
C ALA A 393 -16.76 -17.40 -23.14
N LEU A 394 -17.46 -16.48 -22.47
CA LEU A 394 -17.70 -15.13 -22.95
C LEU A 394 -16.81 -14.12 -22.17
N LEU A 395 -16.03 -13.34 -22.90
CA LEU A 395 -15.21 -12.29 -22.35
C LEU A 395 -16.07 -11.05 -22.03
N THR A 396 -16.20 -10.71 -20.75
CA THR A 396 -16.97 -9.56 -20.28
C THR A 396 -16.19 -8.82 -19.18
N SER A 397 -16.59 -7.58 -18.91
CA SER A 397 -16.01 -6.77 -17.81
C SER A 397 -16.09 -7.44 -16.45
N ASP A 398 -17.12 -8.29 -16.21
CA ASP A 398 -17.38 -8.90 -14.90
C ASP A 398 -16.58 -10.21 -14.67
N ASN A 399 -16.26 -10.96 -15.72
CA ASN A 399 -15.65 -12.29 -15.57
C ASN A 399 -14.15 -12.35 -15.88
N ILE A 400 -13.56 -11.24 -16.26
CA ILE A 400 -12.11 -11.12 -16.46
C ILE A 400 -11.40 -10.78 -15.12
N SER A 401 -10.30 -11.43 -14.82
CA SER A 401 -9.46 -11.06 -13.65
C SER A 401 -8.63 -9.80 -13.94
N ASP A 402 -8.12 -9.14 -12.87
CA ASP A 402 -7.27 -7.95 -13.03
C ASP A 402 -5.99 -8.22 -13.83
N LYS A 403 -5.41 -9.41 -13.62
CA LYS A 403 -4.16 -9.82 -14.29
C LYS A 403 -4.41 -10.21 -15.75
N LEU A 404 -5.50 -10.92 -15.99
CA LEU A 404 -5.90 -11.26 -17.36
C LEU A 404 -6.22 -10.00 -18.17
N LEU A 405 -6.96 -9.06 -17.57
CA LEU A 405 -7.24 -7.76 -18.21
C LEU A 405 -5.92 -7.04 -18.56
N GLN A 406 -4.95 -7.02 -17.66
CA GLN A 406 -3.67 -6.33 -17.86
C GLN A 406 -2.89 -6.95 -19.04
N VAL A 407 -2.72 -8.26 -19.09
CA VAL A 407 -1.95 -8.90 -20.16
C VAL A 407 -2.66 -8.82 -21.52
N LEU A 408 -4.00 -8.90 -21.54
CA LEU A 408 -4.77 -8.71 -22.76
C LEU A 408 -4.74 -7.24 -23.24
N PHE A 409 -4.70 -6.29 -22.29
CA PHE A 409 -4.56 -4.86 -22.61
C PHE A 409 -3.23 -4.59 -23.31
N TYR A 410 -2.15 -5.23 -22.86
CA TYR A 410 -0.85 -5.13 -23.51
C TYR A 410 -0.83 -5.81 -24.88
N ALA A 411 -1.42 -7.00 -25.00
CA ALA A 411 -1.54 -7.72 -26.26
C ALA A 411 -2.36 -6.93 -27.29
N TRP A 412 -3.48 -6.35 -26.87
CA TRP A 412 -4.33 -5.53 -27.72
C TRP A 412 -3.63 -4.23 -28.14
N GLY A 413 -2.98 -3.54 -27.19
CA GLY A 413 -2.31 -2.27 -27.41
C GLY A 413 -0.97 -2.37 -28.16
N TYR A 414 -0.39 -3.56 -28.30
CA TYR A 414 0.86 -3.76 -29.02
C TYR A 414 0.71 -3.38 -30.51
N ASP A 415 1.64 -2.60 -31.04
CA ASP A 415 1.62 -2.01 -32.38
C ASP A 415 2.31 -2.86 -33.47
N GLY A 416 2.92 -4.00 -33.09
CA GLY A 416 3.59 -4.92 -34.02
C GLY A 416 2.68 -5.99 -34.61
N ASP A 417 3.31 -6.96 -35.31
CA ASP A 417 2.60 -8.13 -35.82
C ASP A 417 2.00 -8.96 -34.68
N LYS A 418 0.71 -9.25 -34.80
CA LYS A 418 -0.08 -9.99 -33.79
C LYS A 418 -0.39 -11.43 -34.21
N ASN A 419 0.22 -11.92 -35.30
CA ASN A 419 0.09 -13.31 -35.70
C ASN A 419 0.83 -14.19 -34.67
N ASP A 420 0.22 -15.29 -34.28
CA ASP A 420 0.78 -16.24 -33.30
C ASP A 420 1.26 -15.57 -31.99
N LEU A 421 0.46 -14.63 -31.50
CA LEU A 421 0.74 -13.88 -30.27
C LEU A 421 0.28 -14.66 -29.04
N THR A 422 1.13 -14.74 -28.02
CA THR A 422 0.75 -15.12 -26.67
C THR A 422 1.04 -13.97 -25.70
N ALA A 423 0.25 -13.84 -24.66
CA ALA A 423 0.51 -12.90 -23.57
C ALA A 423 0.43 -13.60 -22.22
N GLY A 424 1.23 -13.21 -21.26
CA GLY A 424 1.23 -13.88 -19.97
C GLY A 424 2.14 -13.22 -18.95
N ILE A 425 2.31 -13.92 -17.83
CA ILE A 425 3.04 -13.44 -16.66
C ILE A 425 4.17 -14.39 -16.29
N TYR A 426 5.31 -13.82 -15.91
CA TYR A 426 6.33 -14.55 -15.14
C TYR A 426 6.16 -14.22 -13.65
N PRO A 427 5.68 -15.18 -12.82
CA PRO A 427 5.56 -15.01 -11.37
C PRO A 427 6.93 -15.21 -10.71
N LEU A 428 7.70 -14.15 -10.54
CA LEU A 428 9.10 -14.19 -10.08
C LEU A 428 9.28 -14.79 -8.68
N ARG A 429 8.24 -14.78 -7.87
CA ARG A 429 8.24 -15.35 -6.50
C ARG A 429 7.91 -16.85 -6.44
N SER A 430 7.47 -17.46 -7.53
CA SER A 430 7.04 -18.85 -7.50
C SER A 430 8.21 -19.83 -7.39
N SER A 431 8.07 -20.86 -6.55
CA SER A 431 9.01 -21.97 -6.47
C SER A 431 8.99 -22.87 -7.74
N SER A 432 7.84 -22.92 -8.42
CA SER A 432 7.68 -23.50 -9.75
C SER A 432 7.66 -22.36 -10.77
N PHE A 433 8.84 -21.84 -11.08
CA PHE A 433 8.99 -20.70 -11.97
C PHE A 433 8.74 -21.14 -13.42
N ASN A 434 7.59 -20.78 -13.97
CA ASN A 434 7.21 -21.03 -15.35
C ASN A 434 6.44 -19.84 -15.92
N TYR A 435 6.48 -19.66 -17.24
CA TYR A 435 5.60 -18.74 -17.93
C TYR A 435 4.14 -19.18 -17.78
N LEU A 436 3.30 -18.26 -17.36
CA LEU A 436 1.85 -18.45 -17.22
C LEU A 436 1.14 -17.72 -18.36
N PRO A 437 0.74 -18.40 -19.43
CA PRO A 437 0.02 -17.79 -20.53
C PRO A 437 -1.42 -17.45 -20.17
N ALA A 438 -1.94 -16.39 -20.78
CA ALA A 438 -3.36 -16.08 -20.75
C ALA A 438 -4.17 -17.16 -21.49
N GLN A 439 -5.21 -17.66 -20.88
CA GLN A 439 -6.11 -18.67 -21.44
C GLN A 439 -7.50 -18.06 -21.57
N ILE A 440 -7.87 -17.71 -22.83
CA ILE A 440 -9.16 -17.10 -23.16
C ILE A 440 -10.16 -18.16 -23.60
N ASP A 441 -9.69 -19.22 -24.24
CA ASP A 441 -10.51 -20.29 -24.79
C ASP A 441 -10.22 -21.61 -24.06
N THR A 442 -11.17 -22.53 -24.08
CA THR A 442 -11.04 -23.88 -23.49
C THR A 442 -10.11 -24.78 -24.31
N ASN A 443 -9.74 -24.37 -25.50
CA ASN A 443 -8.79 -25.07 -26.36
C ASN A 443 -7.35 -24.91 -25.88
N ALA A 444 -6.54 -25.94 -26.08
CA ALA A 444 -5.16 -26.03 -25.56
C ALA A 444 -4.18 -25.00 -26.15
N ASP A 445 -4.57 -24.24 -27.14
CA ASP A 445 -3.73 -23.24 -27.78
C ASP A 445 -3.85 -21.91 -27.03
N PHE A 446 -2.74 -21.47 -26.39
CA PHE A 446 -2.66 -20.21 -25.68
C PHE A 446 -2.49 -18.99 -26.63
N ILE A 447 -2.77 -19.18 -27.93
CA ILE A 447 -2.65 -18.15 -28.96
C ILE A 447 -3.83 -17.19 -28.85
N ILE A 448 -3.52 -15.91 -28.72
CA ILE A 448 -4.49 -14.82 -28.73
C ILE A 448 -4.73 -14.42 -30.18
N ASN A 449 -5.85 -14.84 -30.73
CA ASN A 449 -6.21 -14.53 -32.12
C ASN A 449 -6.91 -13.17 -32.24
N GLN A 450 -7.07 -12.70 -33.47
CA GLN A 450 -7.69 -11.41 -33.79
C GLN A 450 -9.11 -11.29 -33.21
N LYS A 451 -9.91 -12.38 -33.26
CA LYS A 451 -11.27 -12.40 -32.71
C LYS A 451 -11.29 -12.16 -31.19
N SER A 452 -10.31 -12.74 -30.47
CA SER A 452 -10.17 -12.52 -29.02
C SER A 452 -9.78 -11.08 -28.70
N LEU A 453 -8.93 -10.47 -29.52
CA LEU A 453 -8.54 -9.05 -29.38
C LEU A 453 -9.72 -8.11 -29.67
N GLU A 454 -10.55 -8.40 -30.65
CA GLU A 454 -11.77 -7.64 -30.97
C GLU A 454 -12.82 -7.74 -29.85
N ALA A 455 -12.99 -8.94 -29.28
CA ALA A 455 -13.83 -9.13 -28.10
C ALA A 455 -13.31 -8.34 -26.90
N PHE A 456 -12.00 -8.35 -26.67
CA PHE A 456 -11.38 -7.57 -25.61
C PHE A 456 -11.48 -6.05 -25.83
N GLU A 457 -11.35 -5.60 -27.06
CA GLU A 457 -11.57 -4.18 -27.42
C GLU A 457 -12.99 -3.74 -27.04
N SER A 458 -13.97 -4.60 -27.22
CA SER A 458 -15.35 -4.30 -26.81
C SER A 458 -15.48 -4.12 -25.29
N VAL A 459 -14.74 -4.92 -24.49
CA VAL A 459 -14.68 -4.76 -23.02
C VAL A 459 -14.02 -3.43 -22.64
N ILE A 460 -12.92 -3.04 -23.29
CA ILE A 460 -12.29 -1.75 -23.04
C ILE A 460 -13.23 -0.60 -23.39
N LYS A 461 -13.90 -0.67 -24.54
CA LYS A 461 -14.89 0.34 -24.97
C LYS A 461 -16.03 0.49 -23.97
N GLU A 462 -16.53 -0.61 -23.43
CA GLU A 462 -17.57 -0.63 -22.41
C GLU A 462 -17.08 0.08 -21.14
N LEU A 463 -15.92 -0.33 -20.59
CA LEU A 463 -15.37 0.24 -19.36
C LEU A 463 -15.11 1.75 -19.50
N ILE A 464 -14.43 2.17 -20.58
CA ILE A 464 -14.15 3.60 -20.81
C ILE A 464 -15.44 4.36 -21.11
N GLY A 465 -16.37 3.75 -21.85
CA GLY A 465 -17.70 4.32 -22.10
C GLY A 465 -18.44 4.61 -20.79
N ASN A 466 -18.45 3.66 -19.85
CA ASN A 466 -19.06 3.84 -18.54
C ASN A 466 -18.36 4.91 -17.69
N ILE A 467 -17.00 4.99 -17.76
CA ILE A 467 -16.25 6.05 -17.11
C ILE A 467 -16.64 7.43 -17.66
N MET A 468 -16.77 7.55 -18.96
CA MET A 468 -16.99 8.82 -19.66
C MET A 468 -18.47 9.22 -19.76
N ASN A 469 -19.42 8.29 -19.56
CA ASN A 469 -20.84 8.58 -19.67
C ASN A 469 -21.32 9.49 -18.54
N PRO A 470 -21.86 10.70 -18.82
CA PRO A 470 -22.32 11.62 -17.79
C PRO A 470 -23.51 11.11 -16.98
N GLU A 471 -24.32 10.20 -17.54
CA GLU A 471 -25.51 9.65 -16.86
C GLU A 471 -25.19 8.53 -15.85
N ILE A 472 -23.98 7.97 -15.89
CA ILE A 472 -23.54 6.89 -14.99
C ILE A 472 -22.71 7.49 -13.87
N PRO A 473 -23.21 7.57 -12.61
CA PRO A 473 -22.46 8.13 -11.50
C PRO A 473 -21.32 7.20 -11.07
N PHE A 474 -20.34 7.74 -10.35
CA PHE A 474 -19.31 6.95 -9.68
C PHE A 474 -19.85 6.38 -8.37
N GLN A 475 -20.40 5.18 -8.44
CA GLN A 475 -21.04 4.49 -7.31
C GLN A 475 -20.05 3.63 -6.54
N ALA A 476 -20.23 3.51 -5.22
CA ALA A 476 -19.48 2.57 -4.40
C ALA A 476 -19.88 1.13 -4.73
N ASN A 477 -18.88 0.24 -4.80
CA ASN A 477 -19.12 -1.20 -4.90
C ASN A 477 -18.86 -1.83 -3.52
N HIS A 478 -19.91 -1.99 -2.71
CA HIS A 478 -19.82 -2.52 -1.36
C HIS A 478 -19.53 -4.03 -1.32
N ASP A 479 -19.77 -4.74 -2.40
CA ASP A 479 -19.50 -6.18 -2.53
C ASP A 479 -18.04 -6.48 -2.92
N SER A 480 -17.25 -5.44 -3.16
CA SER A 480 -15.84 -5.61 -3.50
C SER A 480 -15.03 -6.20 -2.35
N VAL A 481 -14.34 -7.31 -2.62
CA VAL A 481 -13.39 -7.94 -1.69
C VAL A 481 -12.27 -6.97 -1.26
N ALA A 482 -12.01 -5.95 -2.05
CA ALA A 482 -11.00 -4.94 -1.79
C ALA A 482 -11.44 -3.88 -0.77
N CYS A 483 -12.74 -3.75 -0.44
CA CYS A 483 -13.24 -2.72 0.48
C CYS A 483 -12.56 -2.70 1.86
N PRO A 484 -12.30 -3.83 2.54
CA PRO A 484 -11.65 -3.83 3.86
C PRO A 484 -10.21 -3.28 3.84
N HIS A 485 -9.56 -3.30 2.67
CA HIS A 485 -8.18 -2.83 2.46
C HIS A 485 -8.13 -1.57 1.58
N CYS A 486 -9.26 -0.93 1.35
CA CYS A 486 -9.32 0.26 0.52
C CYS A 486 -8.79 1.48 1.29
N PRO A 487 -7.88 2.30 0.71
CA PRO A 487 -7.39 3.52 1.34
C PRO A 487 -8.51 4.49 1.72
N PHE A 488 -9.65 4.41 1.03
CA PHE A 488 -10.82 5.26 1.24
C PHE A 488 -11.93 4.60 2.08
N ALA A 489 -11.65 3.48 2.74
CA ALA A 489 -12.64 2.76 3.55
C ALA A 489 -13.29 3.67 4.61
N THR A 490 -12.51 4.53 5.25
CA THR A 490 -13.00 5.51 6.23
C THR A 490 -13.94 6.53 5.58
N ALA A 491 -13.60 7.05 4.40
CA ALA A 491 -14.43 8.00 3.67
C ALA A 491 -15.73 7.37 3.15
N CYS A 492 -15.74 6.06 2.95
CA CYS A 492 -16.92 5.27 2.61
C CYS A 492 -17.68 4.74 3.83
N GLN A 493 -17.24 5.06 5.07
CA GLN A 493 -17.74 4.48 6.33
C GLN A 493 -17.72 2.94 6.35
N MET A 494 -16.88 2.33 5.53
CA MET A 494 -16.66 0.90 5.48
C MET A 494 -15.50 0.45 6.38
N ALA A 495 -14.78 1.41 6.98
CA ALA A 495 -13.79 1.09 7.99
C ALA A 495 -14.52 0.44 9.16
N LYS A 496 -14.23 -0.82 9.41
CA LYS A 496 -14.64 -1.46 10.66
C LYS A 496 -13.92 -0.70 11.78
N LEU A 497 -14.70 0.12 12.53
CA LEU A 497 -14.25 0.71 13.78
C LEU A 497 -13.74 -0.36 14.74
#